data_2aa53ba5dd8303c44f39935ef124a24a
#
_entry.id   2aa53ba5dd8303c44f39935ef124a24a
#
_cell.length_a   1.000
_cell.length_b   1.000
_cell.length_c   1.000
_cell.angle_alpha   90.00
_cell.angle_beta   90.00
_cell.angle_gamma   90.00
#
_symmetry.space_group_name_H-M   'P 1'
#
loop_
_entity.id
_entity.type
_entity.pdbx_description
1 polymer ?
#
loop_
_entity_poly.entity_id
_entity_poly.type
_entity_poly.pdbx_seq_one_letter_code
_entity_poly.pdbx_strand_id
1 'polypeptide(L)'
;MKTFKILVCIYLGALLVSCGSIKPQAPEIIIQKEAVPNQPVSLIKIPIKINLTPYFEQTNKAVPKYFRGSKKQCEGVSYQYKFERKPIQFNGIGESIQFDCSGKYWVKLNYCLECTYLLLDQGNCLTPRIYTSCGVNEPMRKMHVAYKSKIGITKDYKLKSETTLTKVKALSPCKMTLFNFNATRTLEKEVKKAMTSVERDIDKEISSI
;
A
#
# COMPACT_ATOMS: atom_id res chain seq x y z
N MET A 1 -64.31 -79.90 -54.14
CA MET A 1 -64.72 -78.56 -53.62
C MET A 1 -64.09 -78.22 -52.22
N LYS A 2 -63.71 -79.11 -51.36
CA LYS A 2 -63.15 -78.86 -50.05
C LYS A 2 -61.67 -78.34 -50.08
N THR A 3 -60.86 -78.88 -51.05
CA THR A 3 -59.45 -78.52 -51.22
C THR A 3 -59.22 -77.12 -51.71
N PHE A 4 -60.14 -76.59 -52.58
CA PHE A 4 -60.06 -75.21 -53.09
C PHE A 4 -60.31 -74.14 -52.01
N LYS A 5 -61.22 -74.43 -51.07
CA LYS A 5 -61.48 -73.47 -49.96
C LYS A 5 -60.30 -73.34 -49.00
N ILE A 6 -59.56 -74.41 -48.74
CA ILE A 6 -58.39 -74.42 -47.88
C ILE A 6 -57.27 -73.62 -48.54
N LEU A 7 -57.06 -73.71 -49.85
CA LEU A 7 -56.03 -72.95 -50.55
C LEU A 7 -56.29 -71.44 -50.59
N VAL A 8 -57.58 -71.08 -50.70
CA VAL A 8 -57.99 -69.67 -50.68
C VAL A 8 -57.80 -69.07 -49.28
N CYS A 9 -58.10 -69.81 -48.19
CA CYS A 9 -57.87 -69.33 -46.85
C CYS A 9 -56.39 -69.16 -46.52
N ILE A 10 -55.53 -70.02 -47.02
CA ILE A 10 -54.08 -69.89 -46.81
C ILE A 10 -53.53 -68.68 -47.54
N TYR A 11 -54.01 -68.42 -48.74
CA TYR A 11 -53.58 -67.25 -49.57
C TYR A 11 -54.06 -65.93 -48.96
N LEU A 12 -55.28 -65.91 -48.40
CA LEU A 12 -55.78 -64.72 -47.69
C LEU A 12 -55.08 -64.48 -46.35
N GLY A 13 -54.68 -65.52 -45.66
CA GLY A 13 -53.90 -65.41 -44.45
C GLY A 13 -52.48 -64.87 -44.66
N ALA A 14 -51.85 -65.22 -45.76
CA ALA A 14 -50.51 -64.73 -46.15
C ALA A 14 -50.46 -63.23 -46.48
N LEU A 15 -51.57 -62.69 -46.96
CA LEU A 15 -51.66 -61.23 -47.24
C LEU A 15 -51.80 -60.32 -46.01
N LEU A 16 -52.15 -60.91 -44.83
CA LEU A 16 -52.31 -60.14 -43.64
C LEU A 16 -51.01 -59.98 -42.78
N VAL A 17 -49.89 -60.63 -43.15
CA VAL A 17 -48.64 -60.58 -42.39
C VAL A 17 -47.69 -59.51 -42.94
N SER A 18 -48.06 -58.76 -43.96
CA SER A 18 -47.21 -57.72 -44.54
C SER A 18 -47.43 -56.30 -43.96
N CYS A 19 -47.68 -56.24 -42.64
CA CYS A 19 -47.61 -54.95 -41.98
C CYS A 19 -46.17 -54.76 -41.44
N GLY A 20 -45.25 -54.36 -42.28
CA GLY A 20 -43.94 -53.86 -41.85
C GLY A 20 -44.12 -52.55 -41.06
N SER A 21 -43.89 -52.53 -39.76
CA SER A 21 -43.88 -51.30 -39.00
C SER A 21 -42.70 -50.46 -39.47
N ILE A 22 -42.98 -49.41 -40.19
CA ILE A 22 -42.01 -48.33 -40.48
C ILE A 22 -41.68 -47.70 -39.16
N LYS A 23 -40.50 -47.93 -38.61
CA LYS A 23 -39.96 -47.17 -37.48
C LYS A 23 -39.45 -45.84 -38.04
N PRO A 24 -40.12 -44.71 -37.79
CA PRO A 24 -39.57 -43.41 -38.22
C PRO A 24 -38.28 -43.21 -37.48
N GLN A 25 -37.16 -43.14 -38.18
CA GLN A 25 -35.88 -42.67 -37.64
C GLN A 25 -35.95 -41.18 -37.57
N ALA A 26 -35.86 -40.66 -36.35
CA ALA A 26 -35.72 -39.21 -36.15
C ALA A 26 -34.47 -38.74 -36.94
N PRO A 27 -34.56 -37.65 -37.69
CA PRO A 27 -33.41 -37.09 -38.38
C PRO A 27 -32.32 -36.83 -37.31
N GLU A 28 -31.09 -37.25 -37.61
CA GLU A 28 -29.94 -36.86 -36.80
C GLU A 28 -29.87 -35.34 -36.85
N ILE A 29 -30.26 -34.70 -35.72
CA ILE A 29 -30.03 -33.26 -35.54
C ILE A 29 -28.54 -33.12 -35.35
N ILE A 30 -27.81 -32.88 -36.42
CA ILE A 30 -26.44 -32.40 -36.38
C ILE A 30 -26.57 -30.98 -35.80
N ILE A 31 -26.51 -30.88 -34.47
CA ILE A 31 -26.30 -29.61 -33.81
C ILE A 31 -24.89 -29.19 -34.24
N GLN A 32 -24.76 -28.55 -35.37
CA GLN A 32 -23.59 -27.73 -35.62
C GLN A 32 -23.58 -26.72 -34.48
N LYS A 33 -22.69 -26.96 -33.50
CA LYS A 33 -22.38 -25.97 -32.50
C LYS A 33 -21.80 -24.78 -33.24
N GLU A 34 -22.68 -23.88 -33.71
CA GLU A 34 -22.22 -22.61 -34.24
C GLU A 34 -21.27 -22.05 -33.19
N ALA A 35 -20.01 -21.90 -33.56
CA ALA A 35 -19.04 -21.25 -32.70
C ALA A 35 -19.65 -19.88 -32.40
N VAL A 36 -20.08 -19.71 -31.15
CA VAL A 36 -20.58 -18.40 -30.66
C VAL A 36 -19.49 -17.40 -31.04
N PRO A 37 -19.75 -16.46 -31.93
CA PRO A 37 -18.73 -15.50 -32.31
C PRO A 37 -18.26 -14.81 -31.05
N ASN A 38 -16.95 -14.78 -30.84
CA ASN A 38 -16.35 -14.06 -29.72
C ASN A 38 -16.85 -12.61 -29.81
N GLN A 39 -17.91 -12.31 -29.08
CA GLN A 39 -18.43 -10.94 -29.01
C GLN A 39 -17.34 -10.09 -28.33
N PRO A 40 -16.93 -8.99 -28.97
CA PRO A 40 -15.95 -8.11 -28.37
C PRO A 40 -16.50 -7.62 -27.00
N VAL A 41 -15.69 -7.73 -25.96
CA VAL A 41 -16.05 -7.26 -24.63
C VAL A 41 -16.36 -5.76 -24.73
N SER A 42 -17.57 -5.36 -24.40
CA SER A 42 -17.94 -3.93 -24.36
C SER A 42 -17.17 -3.26 -23.25
N LEU A 43 -16.27 -2.35 -23.60
CA LEU A 43 -15.50 -1.54 -22.65
C LEU A 43 -16.23 -0.22 -22.41
N ILE A 44 -16.82 -0.08 -21.23
CA ILE A 44 -17.44 1.19 -20.80
C ILE A 44 -16.39 1.95 -19.98
N LYS A 45 -15.93 3.11 -20.49
CA LYS A 45 -15.03 4.01 -19.76
C LYS A 45 -15.85 5.06 -19.03
N ILE A 46 -15.89 4.96 -17.71
CA ILE A 46 -16.56 5.94 -16.85
C ILE A 46 -15.49 6.85 -16.23
N PRO A 47 -15.44 8.15 -16.57
CA PRO A 47 -14.51 9.06 -15.94
C PRO A 47 -15.00 9.37 -14.51
N ILE A 48 -14.17 9.06 -13.51
CA ILE A 48 -14.43 9.41 -12.09
C ILE A 48 -13.56 10.60 -11.73
N LYS A 49 -14.17 11.68 -11.24
CA LYS A 49 -13.48 12.86 -10.74
C LYS A 49 -13.64 12.95 -9.23
N ILE A 50 -12.54 12.86 -8.49
CA ILE A 50 -12.53 12.94 -7.02
C ILE A 50 -11.87 14.25 -6.61
N ASN A 51 -12.55 15.05 -5.76
CA ASN A 51 -11.95 16.23 -5.15
C ASN A 51 -11.22 15.83 -3.87
N LEU A 52 -9.89 15.89 -3.86
CA LEU A 52 -9.05 15.51 -2.74
C LEU A 52 -8.75 16.65 -1.75
N THR A 53 -9.11 17.89 -2.08
CA THR A 53 -8.83 19.08 -1.25
C THR A 53 -9.29 18.94 0.19
N PRO A 54 -10.54 18.51 0.48
CA PRO A 54 -11.01 18.34 1.87
C PRO A 54 -10.17 17.32 2.66
N TYR A 55 -9.72 16.25 2.02
CA TYR A 55 -8.88 15.23 2.67
C TYR A 55 -7.48 15.77 3.00
N PHE A 56 -6.89 16.59 2.13
CA PHE A 56 -5.60 17.24 2.38
C PHE A 56 -5.68 18.22 3.55
N GLU A 57 -6.76 18.99 3.64
CA GLU A 57 -7.00 19.89 4.78
C GLU A 57 -7.18 19.12 6.08
N GLN A 58 -7.96 18.03 6.05
CA GLN A 58 -8.16 17.16 7.20
C GLN A 58 -6.84 16.52 7.64
N THR A 59 -6.03 16.03 6.72
CA THR A 59 -4.69 15.49 7.00
C THR A 59 -3.80 16.53 7.66
N ASN A 60 -3.79 17.76 7.16
CA ASN A 60 -3.03 18.84 7.77
C ASN A 60 -3.48 19.18 9.20
N LYS A 61 -4.76 18.99 9.53
CA LYS A 61 -5.31 19.17 10.89
C LYS A 61 -4.99 17.97 11.79
N ALA A 62 -5.10 16.75 11.27
CA ALA A 62 -4.92 15.53 12.03
C ALA A 62 -3.45 15.24 12.38
N VAL A 63 -2.52 15.48 11.45
CA VAL A 63 -1.09 15.25 11.69
C VAL A 63 -0.55 16.29 12.70
N PRO A 64 0.10 15.88 13.79
CA PRO A 64 0.65 16.81 14.78
C PRO A 64 1.62 17.82 14.17
N LYS A 65 1.58 19.07 14.64
CA LYS A 65 2.53 20.10 14.22
C LYS A 65 3.91 19.88 14.83
N TYR A 66 3.97 19.25 16.01
CA TYR A 66 5.18 19.03 16.78
C TYR A 66 5.40 17.55 17.02
N PHE A 67 6.60 17.08 16.72
CA PHE A 67 7.07 15.73 17.05
C PHE A 67 8.22 15.84 18.04
N ARG A 68 8.17 15.04 19.08
CA ARG A 68 9.22 14.98 20.11
C ARG A 68 9.51 13.51 20.41
N GLY A 69 10.75 13.23 20.66
CA GLY A 69 11.14 11.90 21.09
C GLY A 69 12.45 11.93 21.86
N SER A 70 12.67 10.87 22.61
CA SER A 70 13.90 10.66 23.34
C SER A 70 14.20 9.19 23.47
N LYS A 71 15.48 8.86 23.46
CA LYS A 71 15.99 7.55 23.86
C LYS A 71 16.99 7.78 24.98
N LYS A 72 16.74 7.16 26.12
CA LYS A 72 17.66 7.14 27.25
C LYS A 72 18.30 5.77 27.33
N GLN A 73 19.59 5.73 27.50
CA GLN A 73 20.35 4.52 27.78
C GLN A 73 21.51 4.86 28.70
N CYS A 74 21.93 3.91 29.53
CA CYS A 74 23.03 4.18 30.44
C CYS A 74 24.32 4.34 29.65
N GLU A 75 24.71 3.35 28.86
CA GLU A 75 25.92 3.33 28.04
C GLU A 75 25.61 3.72 26.59
N GLY A 76 26.54 4.40 25.92
CA GLY A 76 26.41 4.83 24.56
C GLY A 76 25.64 6.15 24.39
N VAL A 77 24.91 6.29 23.26
CA VAL A 77 24.29 7.55 22.86
C VAL A 77 22.83 7.61 23.29
N SER A 78 22.52 8.53 24.22
CA SER A 78 21.15 8.97 24.48
C SER A 78 20.83 10.22 23.66
N TYR A 79 19.58 10.38 23.24
CA TYR A 79 19.18 11.55 22.49
C TYR A 79 17.81 12.07 22.83
N GLN A 80 17.59 13.33 22.54
CA GLN A 80 16.30 14.01 22.53
C GLN A 80 16.19 14.83 21.26
N TYR A 81 15.00 14.89 20.67
CA TYR A 81 14.75 15.75 19.53
C TYR A 81 13.39 16.42 19.58
N LYS A 82 13.26 17.50 18.89
CA LYS A 82 12.01 18.15 18.53
C LYS A 82 12.03 18.48 17.04
N PHE A 83 10.95 18.18 16.36
CA PHE A 83 10.69 18.60 14.99
C PHE A 83 9.38 19.40 14.98
N GLU A 84 9.40 20.57 14.33
CA GLU A 84 8.25 21.41 14.10
C GLU A 84 8.00 21.48 12.59
N ARG A 85 6.90 20.87 12.14
CA ARG A 85 6.55 20.84 10.71
C ARG A 85 5.83 22.12 10.28
N LYS A 86 6.01 22.48 9.02
CA LYS A 86 5.13 23.35 8.27
C LYS A 86 3.90 22.57 7.77
N PRO A 87 2.87 23.24 7.21
CA PRO A 87 1.79 22.56 6.52
C PRO A 87 2.34 21.63 5.43
N ILE A 88 1.75 20.43 5.33
CA ILE A 88 2.08 19.46 4.29
C ILE A 88 1.56 20.00 2.96
N GLN A 89 2.39 19.99 1.94
CA GLN A 89 2.03 20.35 0.57
C GLN A 89 1.72 19.10 -0.21
N PHE A 90 0.61 19.08 -0.94
CA PHE A 90 0.17 17.96 -1.76
C PHE A 90 0.15 18.37 -3.23
N ASN A 91 0.73 17.55 -4.10
CA ASN A 91 0.76 17.76 -5.53
C ASN A 91 0.36 16.46 -6.26
N GLY A 92 -0.62 16.56 -7.15
CA GLY A 92 -0.99 15.48 -8.06
C GLY A 92 -0.04 15.40 -9.25
N ILE A 93 0.55 14.26 -9.52
CA ILE A 93 1.46 14.01 -10.65
C ILE A 93 1.06 12.70 -11.32
N GLY A 94 0.27 12.78 -12.39
CA GLY A 94 -0.28 11.61 -13.07
C GLY A 94 -1.14 10.77 -12.11
N GLU A 95 -0.84 9.48 -11.99
CA GLU A 95 -1.52 8.55 -11.09
C GLU A 95 -0.99 8.57 -9.64
N SER A 96 -0.23 9.60 -9.29
CA SER A 96 0.44 9.65 -7.99
C SER A 96 0.17 10.98 -7.30
N ILE A 97 0.19 10.94 -5.98
CA ILE A 97 0.17 12.12 -5.12
C ILE A 97 1.53 12.22 -4.46
N GLN A 98 2.21 13.34 -4.66
CA GLN A 98 3.40 13.69 -3.92
C GLN A 98 3.01 14.57 -2.74
N PHE A 99 3.56 14.30 -1.56
CA PHE A 99 3.40 15.15 -0.40
C PHE A 99 4.73 15.49 0.23
N ASP A 100 4.91 16.77 0.47
CA ASP A 100 6.13 17.38 0.93
C ASP A 100 5.93 17.98 2.33
N CYS A 101 6.78 17.60 3.26
CA CYS A 101 6.81 18.11 4.60
C CYS A 101 8.16 18.77 4.89
N SER A 102 8.16 20.07 5.05
CA SER A 102 9.32 20.82 5.53
C SER A 102 9.14 21.21 6.99
N GLY A 103 10.22 21.31 7.72
CA GLY A 103 10.16 21.69 9.12
C GLY A 103 11.49 22.14 9.68
N LYS A 104 11.46 22.50 10.96
CA LYS A 104 12.62 22.87 11.76
C LYS A 104 12.83 21.84 12.85
N TYR A 105 14.07 21.56 13.19
CA TYR A 105 14.41 20.60 14.25
C TYR A 105 15.59 21.04 15.08
N TRP A 106 15.66 20.48 16.26
CA TRP A 106 16.86 20.44 17.07
C TRP A 106 17.08 19.02 17.63
N VAL A 107 18.33 18.71 17.91
CA VAL A 107 18.74 17.44 18.51
C VAL A 107 19.71 17.74 19.66
N LYS A 108 19.49 17.07 20.80
CA LYS A 108 20.44 16.99 21.92
C LYS A 108 20.93 15.55 21.99
N LEU A 109 22.22 15.37 22.11
CA LEU A 109 22.84 14.07 22.33
C LEU A 109 23.60 14.10 23.65
N ASN A 110 23.63 12.99 24.35
CA ASN A 110 24.60 12.74 25.38
C ASN A 110 25.20 11.34 25.23
N TYR A 111 26.47 11.23 25.50
CA TYR A 111 27.22 9.99 25.37
C TYR A 111 27.80 9.61 26.72
N CYS A 112 27.64 8.35 27.09
CA CYS A 112 28.25 7.73 28.24
C CYS A 112 29.19 6.63 27.79
N LEU A 113 30.44 6.66 28.18
CA LEU A 113 31.44 5.69 27.77
C LEU A 113 31.20 4.33 28.45
N GLU A 114 30.95 4.35 29.76
CA GLU A 114 30.87 3.17 30.62
C GLU A 114 29.81 3.32 31.70
N CYS A 115 29.02 2.28 31.95
CA CYS A 115 27.96 2.25 32.94
C CYS A 115 28.20 1.23 34.04
N THR A 116 27.83 1.58 35.26
CA THR A 116 27.63 0.59 36.31
C THR A 116 26.27 -0.02 36.23
N TYR A 117 26.18 -1.33 36.22
CA TYR A 117 24.94 -2.08 36.37
C TYR A 117 24.91 -2.64 37.83
N LEU A 118 24.28 -1.91 38.76
CA LEU A 118 23.88 -2.49 40.04
C LEU A 118 22.54 -3.23 39.88
N LEU A 119 22.36 -4.36 40.55
CA LEU A 119 21.26 -5.32 40.42
C LEU A 119 19.83 -4.73 40.51
N LEU A 120 19.66 -3.49 40.95
CA LEU A 120 18.36 -2.85 41.17
C LEU A 120 18.24 -1.43 40.61
N ASP A 121 19.24 -0.89 39.91
CA ASP A 121 19.21 0.49 39.43
C ASP A 121 19.50 0.56 37.92
N GLN A 122 18.91 1.55 37.24
CA GLN A 122 19.02 1.76 35.78
C GLN A 122 20.47 2.11 35.33
N GLY A 123 21.47 1.81 36.13
CA GLY A 123 22.87 2.04 35.86
C GLY A 123 23.25 3.54 35.83
N ASN A 124 24.30 3.89 36.51
CA ASN A 124 24.85 5.25 36.47
C ASN A 124 26.07 5.30 35.57
N CYS A 125 26.22 6.37 34.81
CA CYS A 125 27.41 6.58 33.98
C CYS A 125 28.63 6.82 34.90
N LEU A 126 29.65 5.97 34.75
CA LEU A 126 30.90 6.06 35.51
C LEU A 126 31.76 7.26 35.11
N THR A 127 31.66 7.61 33.85
CA THR A 127 32.39 8.75 33.28
C THR A 127 31.49 9.98 33.16
N PRO A 128 32.06 11.20 33.18
CA PRO A 128 31.28 12.37 32.84
C PRO A 128 30.60 12.23 31.50
N ARG A 129 29.27 12.47 31.43
CA ARG A 129 28.54 12.44 30.17
C ARG A 129 28.99 13.56 29.25
N ILE A 130 29.26 13.22 27.99
CA ILE A 130 29.57 14.19 26.95
C ILE A 130 28.25 14.69 26.34
N TYR A 131 27.99 15.99 26.45
CA TYR A 131 26.78 16.62 25.90
C TYR A 131 27.11 17.40 24.64
N THR A 132 26.26 17.23 23.64
CA THR A 132 26.37 17.99 22.41
C THR A 132 24.97 18.21 21.79
N SER A 133 24.84 19.22 20.97
CA SER A 133 23.54 19.55 20.36
C SER A 133 23.71 20.27 19.02
N CYS A 134 22.65 20.28 18.24
CA CYS A 134 22.51 21.20 17.12
C CYS A 134 21.08 21.77 17.08
N GLY A 135 20.97 23.05 16.77
CA GLY A 135 19.69 23.76 16.73
C GLY A 135 19.11 24.06 18.13
N VAL A 136 19.92 23.94 19.21
CA VAL A 136 19.57 24.27 20.59
C VAL A 136 20.36 25.50 21.00
N ASN A 137 19.71 26.50 21.59
CA ASN A 137 20.28 27.83 21.89
C ASN A 137 20.84 28.56 20.63
N GLU A 138 20.46 28.10 19.46
CA GLU A 138 20.75 28.63 18.14
C GLU A 138 19.54 28.39 17.23
N PRO A 139 19.48 29.00 16.05
CA PRO A 139 18.36 28.75 15.13
C PRO A 139 18.20 27.27 14.81
N MET A 140 16.96 26.76 14.97
CA MET A 140 16.63 25.37 14.63
C MET A 140 17.03 25.05 13.19
N ARG A 141 17.56 23.86 12.95
CA ARG A 141 17.97 23.37 11.64
C ARG A 141 16.75 23.05 10.77
N LYS A 142 16.88 23.15 9.48
CA LYS A 142 15.78 22.89 8.52
C LYS A 142 15.93 21.51 7.91
N MET A 143 14.82 20.81 7.72
CA MET A 143 14.74 19.50 7.06
C MET A 143 13.55 19.45 6.13
N HIS A 144 13.69 18.66 5.08
CA HIS A 144 12.64 18.38 4.09
C HIS A 144 12.48 16.86 3.95
N VAL A 145 11.23 16.39 4.00
CA VAL A 145 10.84 15.01 3.80
C VAL A 145 9.76 14.98 2.73
N ALA A 146 9.88 14.09 1.76
CA ALA A 146 8.88 13.93 0.71
C ALA A 146 8.56 12.46 0.49
N TYR A 147 7.28 12.20 0.22
CA TYR A 147 6.75 10.91 -0.16
C TYR A 147 6.05 11.00 -1.51
N LYS A 148 5.92 9.86 -2.14
CA LYS A 148 5.10 9.69 -3.34
C LYS A 148 4.21 8.47 -3.14
N SER A 149 2.88 8.65 -3.22
CA SER A 149 1.90 7.57 -3.20
C SER A 149 1.32 7.36 -4.58
N LYS A 150 1.45 6.17 -5.11
CA LYS A 150 0.72 5.75 -6.30
C LYS A 150 -0.66 5.28 -5.86
N ILE A 151 -1.71 5.90 -6.41
CA ILE A 151 -3.09 5.60 -6.07
C ILE A 151 -3.69 4.72 -7.16
N GLY A 152 -4.44 3.71 -6.75
CA GLY A 152 -5.18 2.82 -7.64
C GLY A 152 -6.51 2.40 -7.04
N ILE A 153 -7.33 1.76 -7.84
CA ILE A 153 -8.60 1.17 -7.43
C ILE A 153 -8.50 -0.33 -7.61
N THR A 154 -8.88 -1.10 -6.60
CA THR A 154 -8.94 -2.56 -6.67
C THR A 154 -10.15 -3.03 -7.49
N LYS A 155 -10.21 -4.33 -7.82
CA LYS A 155 -11.38 -4.94 -8.47
C LYS A 155 -12.67 -4.81 -7.65
N ASP A 156 -12.55 -4.67 -6.33
CA ASP A 156 -13.64 -4.49 -5.38
C ASP A 156 -13.97 -3.01 -5.13
N TYR A 157 -13.49 -2.12 -6.01
CA TYR A 157 -13.71 -0.66 -5.97
C TYR A 157 -13.17 0.03 -4.70
N LYS A 158 -12.21 -0.57 -4.01
CA LYS A 158 -11.52 0.03 -2.87
C LYS A 158 -10.27 0.79 -3.31
N LEU A 159 -9.94 1.85 -2.59
CA LEU A 159 -8.69 2.55 -2.80
C LEU A 159 -7.50 1.66 -2.41
N LYS A 160 -6.46 1.69 -3.21
CA LYS A 160 -5.16 1.08 -2.94
C LYS A 160 -4.10 2.14 -3.12
N SER A 161 -3.14 2.18 -2.21
CA SER A 161 -1.96 3.03 -2.36
C SER A 161 -0.67 2.23 -2.18
N GLU A 162 0.37 2.74 -2.80
CA GLU A 162 1.75 2.30 -2.63
C GLU A 162 2.60 3.55 -2.40
N THR A 163 2.96 3.76 -1.14
CA THR A 163 3.69 4.94 -0.70
C THR A 163 5.18 4.65 -0.60
N THR A 164 5.99 5.55 -1.11
CA THR A 164 7.46 5.46 -1.07
C THR A 164 8.04 6.78 -0.58
N LEU A 165 8.99 6.71 0.35
CA LEU A 165 9.77 7.83 0.81
C LEU A 165 10.78 8.25 -0.29
N THR A 166 10.54 9.38 -0.92
CA THR A 166 11.36 9.84 -2.05
C THR A 166 12.52 10.73 -1.61
N LYS A 167 12.38 11.42 -0.48
CA LYS A 167 13.41 12.39 -0.05
C LYS A 167 13.45 12.55 1.46
N VAL A 168 14.65 12.52 2.02
CA VAL A 168 14.98 13.05 3.34
C VAL A 168 16.24 13.87 3.17
N LYS A 169 16.16 15.18 3.41
CA LYS A 169 17.28 16.08 3.22
C LYS A 169 17.31 17.16 4.29
N ALA A 170 18.41 17.26 4.99
CA ALA A 170 18.71 18.42 5.83
C ALA A 170 19.03 19.62 4.93
N LEU A 171 18.29 20.71 5.10
CA LEU A 171 18.49 21.94 4.34
C LEU A 171 19.50 22.88 5.02
N SER A 172 19.88 22.57 6.25
CA SER A 172 20.96 23.24 6.97
C SER A 172 21.78 22.20 7.73
N PRO A 173 23.11 22.34 7.78
CA PRO A 173 23.96 21.36 8.41
C PRO A 173 23.74 21.31 9.91
N CYS A 174 23.76 20.08 10.47
CA CYS A 174 23.74 19.83 11.92
C CYS A 174 25.18 19.67 12.41
N LYS A 175 25.80 20.78 12.73
CA LYS A 175 27.13 20.80 13.37
C LYS A 175 26.92 20.72 14.86
N MET A 176 27.50 19.72 15.49
CA MET A 176 27.43 19.52 16.93
C MET A 176 28.31 20.53 17.66
N THR A 177 27.81 21.06 18.78
CA THR A 177 28.49 22.11 19.56
C THR A 177 29.85 21.65 20.09
N LEU A 178 29.99 20.34 20.40
CA LEU A 178 31.26 19.76 20.80
C LEU A 178 32.01 19.22 19.58
N PHE A 179 33.30 19.54 19.47
CA PHE A 179 34.21 19.10 18.38
C PHE A 179 33.81 19.55 16.95
N ASN A 180 32.83 20.43 16.81
CA ASN A 180 32.31 20.89 15.51
C ASN A 180 32.01 19.74 14.51
N PHE A 181 31.63 18.57 15.04
CA PHE A 181 31.32 17.38 14.26
C PHE A 181 30.07 17.57 13.43
N ASN A 182 30.16 17.28 12.15
CA ASN A 182 29.00 17.38 11.26
C ASN A 182 28.18 16.08 11.24
N ALA A 183 27.10 16.06 12.03
CA ALA A 183 26.20 14.92 12.16
C ALA A 183 25.12 14.85 11.09
N THR A 184 25.11 15.74 10.10
CA THR A 184 24.03 15.86 9.09
C THR A 184 23.71 14.54 8.41
N ARG A 185 24.72 13.84 7.87
CA ARG A 185 24.52 12.56 7.17
C ARG A 185 23.98 11.46 8.09
N THR A 186 24.49 11.37 9.30
CA THR A 186 24.03 10.38 10.29
C THR A 186 22.56 10.64 10.63
N LEU A 187 22.21 11.91 10.86
CA LEU A 187 20.85 12.30 11.15
C LEU A 187 19.90 11.98 9.97
N GLU A 188 20.28 12.31 8.73
CA GLU A 188 19.48 11.97 7.54
C GLU A 188 19.24 10.46 7.43
N LYS A 189 20.25 9.64 7.72
CA LYS A 189 20.14 8.18 7.71
C LYS A 189 19.15 7.67 8.76
N GLU A 190 19.23 8.17 9.99
CA GLU A 190 18.33 7.76 11.07
C GLU A 190 16.89 8.24 10.83
N VAL A 191 16.72 9.47 10.34
CA VAL A 191 15.40 9.98 9.94
C VAL A 191 14.83 9.17 8.79
N LYS A 192 15.63 8.85 7.77
CA LYS A 192 15.20 8.01 6.66
C LYS A 192 14.70 6.66 7.15
N LYS A 193 15.44 6.00 8.04
CA LYS A 193 15.05 4.70 8.63
C LYS A 193 13.71 4.81 9.38
N ALA A 194 13.55 5.85 10.19
CA ALA A 194 12.31 6.08 10.93
C ALA A 194 11.13 6.42 9.99
N MET A 195 11.37 7.20 8.95
CA MET A 195 10.31 7.62 8.00
C MET A 195 9.89 6.50 7.04
N THR A 196 10.75 5.55 6.71
CA THR A 196 10.39 4.38 5.91
C THR A 196 9.33 3.50 6.62
N SER A 197 9.33 3.45 7.95
CA SER A 197 8.29 2.69 8.67
C SER A 197 6.89 3.31 8.54
N VAL A 198 6.81 4.62 8.28
CA VAL A 198 5.55 5.38 8.13
C VAL A 198 4.85 5.11 6.79
N GLU A 199 5.57 4.61 5.77
CA GLU A 199 5.00 4.29 4.45
C GLU A 199 3.79 3.37 4.57
N ARG A 200 3.90 2.31 5.36
CA ARG A 200 2.81 1.35 5.59
C ARG A 200 1.60 1.94 6.34
N ASP A 201 1.86 2.87 7.24
CA ASP A 201 0.78 3.52 7.99
C ASP A 201 0.00 4.46 7.08
N ILE A 202 0.67 5.18 6.18
CA ILE A 202 0.05 6.01 5.14
C ILE A 202 -0.82 5.14 4.21
N ASP A 203 -0.31 4.00 3.75
CA ASP A 203 -1.05 3.11 2.86
C ASP A 203 -2.30 2.52 3.53
N LYS A 204 -2.23 2.20 4.82
CA LYS A 204 -3.40 1.74 5.60
C LYS A 204 -4.46 2.84 5.70
N GLU A 205 -4.06 4.07 6.02
CA GLU A 205 -4.99 5.20 6.13
C GLU A 205 -5.69 5.49 4.80
N ILE A 206 -4.95 5.50 3.69
CA ILE A 206 -5.52 5.71 2.35
C ILE A 206 -6.48 4.57 1.98
N SER A 207 -6.15 3.32 2.32
CA SER A 207 -6.98 2.15 2.01
C SER A 207 -8.22 2.04 2.91
N SER A 208 -8.32 2.84 3.96
CA SER A 208 -9.47 2.88 4.87
C SER A 208 -10.56 3.86 4.44
N ILE A 209 -10.28 4.70 3.43
CA ILE A 209 -11.22 5.66 2.83
C ILE A 209 -12.11 4.96 1.81
#